data_9d5d81d1ed2533be91f5e8f4a115c068
#
_entry.id   9d5d81d1ed2533be91f5e8f4a115c068
#
_cell.length_a   1.000
_cell.length_b   1.000
_cell.length_c   1.000
_cell.angle_alpha   90.00
_cell.angle_beta   90.00
_cell.angle_gamma   90.00
#
_symmetry.space_group_name_H-M   'P 1'
#
loop_
_entity.id
_entity.type
_entity.pdbx_description
1 polymer ?
#
loop_
_entity_poly.entity_id
_entity_poly.type
_entity_poly.pdbx_seq_one_letter_code
_entity_poly.pdbx_strand_id
1 'polypeptide(L)' 'MADLPAAGVKRLLGKHGGELRSSTSAVNLAVAAAEEYIARLAQEAAAVAQKERRKTIMDGDIQKARELLGG' A
#
# COMPACT_ATOMS: atom_id res chain seq x y z
N MET A 1 7.35 -5.22 -12.25
CA MET A 1 7.50 -3.80 -12.62
C MET A 1 6.82 -2.93 -11.57
N ALA A 2 7.49 -1.89 -11.12
CA ALA A 2 6.95 -1.03 -10.07
C ALA A 2 5.95 -0.03 -10.66
N ASP A 3 4.76 0.03 -10.07
CA ASP A 3 3.71 0.97 -10.47
C ASP A 3 3.76 2.26 -9.65
N LEU A 4 4.41 2.23 -8.48
CA LEU A 4 4.50 3.41 -7.64
C LEU A 4 5.68 4.28 -8.04
N PRO A 5 5.52 5.62 -8.06
CA PRO A 5 6.62 6.51 -8.39
C PRO A 5 7.66 6.53 -7.28
N ALA A 6 8.91 6.22 -7.63
CA ALA A 6 10.02 6.21 -6.68
C ALA A 6 10.23 7.57 -6.02
N ALA A 7 10.05 8.65 -6.79
CA ALA A 7 10.22 10.01 -6.26
C ALA A 7 9.23 10.31 -5.13
N GLY A 8 7.98 9.87 -5.26
CA GLY A 8 6.98 10.05 -4.23
C GLY A 8 7.30 9.27 -2.98
N VAL A 9 7.76 8.02 -3.15
CA VAL A 9 8.14 7.17 -2.03
C VAL A 9 9.35 7.74 -1.31
N LYS A 10 10.35 8.22 -2.06
CA LYS A 10 11.54 8.85 -1.50
C LYS A 10 11.17 10.05 -0.64
N ARG A 11 10.24 10.88 -1.13
CA ARG A 11 9.78 12.05 -0.40
C ARG A 11 9.11 11.66 0.92
N LEU A 12 8.27 10.61 0.89
CA LEU A 12 7.61 10.13 2.10
C LEU A 12 8.60 9.56 3.10
N LEU A 13 9.61 8.84 2.64
CA LEU A 13 10.67 8.33 3.51
C LEU A 13 11.39 9.47 4.22
N GLY A 14 11.72 10.54 3.49
CA GLY A 14 12.35 11.70 4.09
C GLY A 14 11.46 12.39 5.10
N LYS A 15 10.20 12.61 4.73
CA LYS A 15 9.23 13.30 5.58
C LYS A 15 9.01 12.58 6.92
N HIS A 16 8.88 11.27 6.87
CA HIS A 16 8.57 10.48 8.07
C HIS A 16 9.80 9.89 8.74
N GLY A 17 10.93 9.89 8.05
CA GLY A 17 12.18 9.36 8.57
C GLY A 17 13.11 10.42 9.18
N GLY A 18 12.58 11.56 9.60
CA GLY A 18 13.38 12.62 10.21
C GLY A 18 14.30 13.33 9.24
N GLU A 19 13.92 13.36 7.97
CA GLU A 19 14.65 14.02 6.88
C GLU A 19 16.01 13.40 6.60
N LEU A 20 16.19 12.15 6.98
CA LEU A 20 17.38 11.40 6.60
C LEU A 20 17.34 11.07 5.13
N ARG A 21 18.52 10.97 4.53
CA ARG A 21 18.62 10.57 3.12
C ARG A 21 18.34 9.07 3.00
N SER A 22 17.80 8.68 1.85
CA SER A 22 17.55 7.28 1.53
C SER A 22 18.42 6.85 0.36
N SER A 23 19.03 5.69 0.47
CA SER A 23 19.80 5.12 -0.65
C SER A 23 18.82 4.68 -1.75
N THR A 24 19.33 4.56 -2.98
CA THR A 24 18.53 4.09 -4.10
C THR A 24 17.92 2.71 -3.82
N SER A 25 18.72 1.81 -3.24
CA SER A 25 18.20 0.47 -2.91
C SER A 25 17.15 0.51 -1.81
N ALA A 26 17.29 1.41 -0.84
CA ALA A 26 16.28 1.57 0.22
C ALA A 26 14.96 2.07 -0.37
N VAL A 27 15.02 3.03 -1.31
CA VAL A 27 13.81 3.52 -1.97
C VAL A 27 13.15 2.40 -2.77
N ASN A 28 13.93 1.61 -3.50
CA ASN A 28 13.39 0.50 -4.28
C ASN A 28 12.72 -0.54 -3.40
N LEU A 29 13.31 -0.86 -2.25
CA LEU A 29 12.71 -1.77 -1.29
C LEU A 29 11.43 -1.21 -0.69
N ALA A 30 11.38 0.08 -0.42
CA ALA A 30 10.18 0.73 0.11
C ALA A 30 9.06 0.71 -0.92
N VAL A 31 9.38 0.94 -2.20
CA VAL A 31 8.39 0.83 -3.28
C VAL A 31 7.82 -0.58 -3.32
N ALA A 32 8.69 -1.58 -3.30
CA ALA A 32 8.25 -2.98 -3.35
C ALA A 32 7.37 -3.34 -2.15
N ALA A 33 7.76 -2.90 -0.96
CA ALA A 33 6.99 -3.15 0.25
C ALA A 33 5.61 -2.51 0.21
N ALA A 34 5.54 -1.27 -0.30
CA ALA A 34 4.29 -0.55 -0.42
C ALA A 34 3.37 -1.22 -1.45
N GLU A 35 3.93 -1.64 -2.58
CA GLU A 35 3.15 -2.34 -3.60
C GLU A 35 2.63 -3.67 -3.10
N GLU A 36 3.44 -4.39 -2.34
CA GLU A 36 3.02 -5.64 -1.73
C GLU A 36 1.88 -5.43 -0.75
N TYR A 37 1.97 -4.38 0.07
CA TYR A 37 0.90 -4.05 1.01
C TYR A 37 -0.40 -3.73 0.27
N ILE A 38 -0.31 -2.93 -0.79
CA ILE A 38 -1.50 -2.58 -1.58
C ILE A 38 -2.10 -3.84 -2.22
N ALA A 39 -1.25 -4.76 -2.70
CA ALA A 39 -1.74 -6.00 -3.27
C ALA A 39 -2.53 -6.83 -2.25
N ARG A 40 -2.03 -6.94 -1.03
CA ARG A 40 -2.75 -7.65 0.04
C ARG A 40 -4.04 -6.94 0.40
N LEU A 41 -3.97 -5.62 0.51
CA LEU A 41 -5.13 -4.79 0.83
C LEU A 41 -6.22 -4.97 -0.23
N ALA A 42 -5.83 -4.97 -1.51
CA ALA A 42 -6.77 -5.15 -2.62
C ALA A 42 -7.41 -6.52 -2.60
N GLN A 43 -6.64 -7.57 -2.30
CA GLN A 43 -7.16 -8.93 -2.23
C GLN A 43 -8.20 -9.07 -1.12
N GLU A 44 -7.91 -8.54 0.05
CA GLU A 44 -8.83 -8.61 1.17
C GLU A 44 -10.07 -7.75 0.93
N ALA A 45 -9.89 -6.55 0.37
CA ALA A 45 -11.01 -5.67 0.07
C ALA A 45 -11.90 -6.27 -1.01
N ALA A 46 -11.30 -6.89 -2.03
CA ALA A 46 -12.06 -7.55 -3.09
C ALA A 46 -12.87 -8.71 -2.53
N ALA A 47 -12.32 -9.48 -1.59
CA ALA A 47 -13.04 -10.57 -0.96
C ALA A 47 -14.29 -10.08 -0.22
N VAL A 48 -14.17 -8.95 0.49
CA VAL A 48 -15.30 -8.35 1.19
C VAL A 48 -16.39 -7.92 0.20
N ALA A 49 -15.98 -7.22 -0.86
CA ALA A 49 -16.93 -6.75 -1.88
C ALA A 49 -17.65 -7.91 -2.56
N GLN A 50 -16.90 -8.97 -2.92
CA GLN A 50 -17.48 -10.14 -3.57
C GLN A 50 -18.46 -10.88 -2.67
N LYS A 51 -18.15 -10.95 -1.39
CA LYS A 51 -19.04 -11.56 -0.41
C LYS A 51 -20.39 -10.86 -0.38
N GLU A 52 -20.39 -9.54 -0.60
CA GLU A 52 -21.61 -8.76 -0.67
C GLU A 52 -22.13 -8.59 -2.10
N ARG A 53 -21.55 -9.35 -3.03
CA ARG A 53 -21.97 -9.37 -4.45
C ARG A 53 -21.83 -8.01 -5.13
N ARG A 54 -20.88 -7.22 -4.69
CA ARG A 54 -20.57 -5.93 -5.32
C ARG A 54 -19.39 -6.11 -6.27
N LYS A 55 -19.35 -5.27 -7.30
CA LYS A 55 -18.25 -5.27 -8.29
C LYS A 55 -17.32 -4.08 -8.11
N THR A 56 -17.54 -3.29 -7.07
CA THR A 56 -16.75 -2.10 -6.79
C THR A 56 -16.19 -2.21 -5.38
N ILE A 57 -14.91 -1.94 -5.24
CA ILE A 57 -14.28 -1.86 -3.92
C ILE A 57 -14.61 -0.48 -3.36
N MET A 58 -15.21 -0.46 -2.19
CA MET A 58 -15.62 0.76 -1.52
C MET A 58 -14.68 1.05 -0.35
N ASP A 59 -14.76 2.27 0.18
CA ASP A 59 -13.91 2.68 1.31
C ASP A 59 -14.10 1.78 2.54
N GLY A 60 -15.32 1.32 2.79
CA GLY A 60 -15.55 0.37 3.89
C GLY A 60 -14.81 -0.95 3.72
N ASP A 61 -14.66 -1.40 2.46
CA ASP A 61 -13.92 -2.63 2.18
C ASP A 61 -12.43 -2.45 2.49
N ILE A 62 -11.88 -1.30 2.13
CA ILE A 62 -10.48 -0.95 2.41
C ILE A 62 -10.25 -0.87 3.91
N GLN A 63 -11.18 -0.25 4.62
CA GLN A 63 -11.05 -0.10 6.06
C GLN A 63 -11.07 -1.46 6.77
N LYS A 64 -11.98 -2.33 6.35
CA LYS A 64 -12.04 -3.68 6.90
C LYS A 64 -10.79 -4.49 6.56
N ALA A 65 -10.28 -4.34 5.33
CA ALA A 65 -9.06 -5.01 4.91
C ALA A 65 -7.86 -4.57 5.77
N ARG A 66 -7.76 -3.28 6.08
CA ARG A 66 -6.71 -2.78 6.96
C ARG A 66 -6.76 -3.42 8.33
N GLU A 67 -7.96 -3.57 8.90
CA GLU A 67 -8.13 -4.23 10.19
C GLU A 67 -7.69 -5.68 10.13
N LEU A 68 -8.06 -6.40 9.06
CA LEU A 68 -7.69 -7.81 8.89
C LEU A 68 -6.19 -7.99 8.76
N LEU A 69 -5.50 -7.02 8.15
CA LEU A 69 -4.05 -7.07 8.00
C LEU A 69 -3.30 -6.54 9.21
N GLY A 70 -4.02 -6.07 10.22
CA GLY A 70 -3.42 -5.62 11.47
C GLY A 70 -2.69 -4.29 11.37
N GLY A 71 -3.00 -3.53 10.34
CA GLY A 71 -2.26 -2.28 10.11
C GLY A 71 -3.08 -1.03 10.18
#